data_d1cf2dc227e999b7c31276cede274579
#
_entry.id   d1cf2dc227e999b7c31276cede274579
#
_cell.length_a   1.000
_cell.length_b   1.000
_cell.length_c   1.000
_cell.angle_alpha   90.00
_cell.angle_beta   90.00
_cell.angle_gamma   90.00
#
_symmetry.space_group_name_H-M   'P 1'
#
loop_
_entity.id
_entity.type
_entity.pdbx_description
1 polymer ?
#
loop_
_entity_poly.entity_id
_entity_poly.type
_entity_poly.pdbx_seq_one_letter_code
_entity_poly.pdbx_strand_id
1 'polypeptide(L)'
;KTNAMKDSIDFGSMEIPKLFRKLLIPTVLGMVFSAVFVITDGIFVGRGIGSDALAAVNITAPLFLISTGVGLMFGVGASVVASIHLAQGKVKAARINVTQAVAVSSLLLAAYSFLITSCAREVALLLGSSERLLPLAVEYMHWFAPFLPFSALLSSGMFFIRLDGSPNYAMLCNAVPAVINIVLDYVFIFILGWGMTGAALATSLGYIVGAGMILGYLGRRRNVVRLCRVKTSRKSMRLTLRNVGYMCRLGLSTFLCEGAIAMMMFAGNYVFIRYLGEDGVAAFSIACYFFPIIFMVYNAIGQSAQPILSYNFGAGNGARVRKAFRLALLTAVAAGLGFFGLTALFSRWIVAMFIDSSCPACAIAVRGLPLFASGFVFFAVNIVSIGYFQSVERPRPAMAVTVLRGFVFMAACFFGLPLLLGVEGIWLAVPLAEALTFAVVAAIYGRTRLKSAF
;
A
#
# COMPACT_ATOMS: atom_id res chain seq x y z
N LYS A 1 -12.14 34.92 -5.18
CA LYS A 1 -10.84 34.37 -5.61
C LYS A 1 -10.91 32.85 -5.45
N THR A 2 -11.11 32.17 -6.56
CA THR A 2 -11.16 30.72 -6.71
C THR A 2 -9.89 30.10 -6.15
N ASN A 3 -10.06 29.16 -5.24
CA ASN A 3 -8.92 28.44 -4.60
C ASN A 3 -8.28 27.53 -5.68
N ALA A 4 -7.19 27.96 -6.30
CA ALA A 4 -6.45 27.22 -7.33
C ALA A 4 -5.93 25.85 -6.88
N MET A 5 -6.13 25.46 -5.60
CA MET A 5 -5.69 24.20 -5.00
C MET A 5 -6.84 23.25 -4.62
N LYS A 6 -8.11 23.60 -4.88
CA LYS A 6 -9.26 22.76 -4.53
C LYS A 6 -10.00 22.35 -5.81
N ASP A 7 -10.09 21.06 -6.06
CA ASP A 7 -10.62 20.48 -7.30
C ASP A 7 -12.17 20.53 -7.40
N SER A 8 -12.84 21.38 -6.63
CA SER A 8 -14.31 21.53 -6.60
C SER A 8 -15.07 20.18 -6.63
N ILE A 9 -14.72 19.28 -5.73
CA ILE A 9 -15.31 17.95 -5.60
C ILE A 9 -16.44 17.99 -4.57
N ASP A 10 -17.64 17.59 -4.99
CA ASP A 10 -18.78 17.32 -4.12
C ASP A 10 -19.12 15.82 -4.17
N PHE A 11 -18.87 15.13 -3.05
CA PHE A 11 -19.10 13.68 -2.92
C PHE A 11 -20.60 13.33 -2.91
N GLY A 12 -21.48 14.27 -2.56
CA GLY A 12 -22.91 14.07 -2.43
C GLY A 12 -23.70 14.25 -3.74
N SER A 13 -23.34 15.24 -4.56
CA SER A 13 -24.12 15.64 -5.73
C SER A 13 -23.50 15.25 -7.08
N MET A 14 -22.15 15.28 -7.19
CA MET A 14 -21.45 15.00 -8.44
C MET A 14 -21.74 13.58 -8.96
N GLU A 15 -21.87 13.42 -10.29
CA GLU A 15 -22.05 12.11 -10.92
C GLU A 15 -20.90 11.15 -10.57
N ILE A 16 -21.25 9.90 -10.19
CA ILE A 16 -20.29 8.90 -9.73
C ILE A 16 -19.16 8.63 -10.72
N PRO A 17 -19.38 8.42 -12.03
CA PRO A 17 -18.30 8.18 -12.98
C PRO A 17 -17.30 9.35 -13.08
N LYS A 18 -17.82 10.56 -13.11
CA LYS A 18 -17.01 11.79 -13.16
C LYS A 18 -16.21 11.98 -11.89
N LEU A 19 -16.84 11.75 -10.74
CA LEU A 19 -16.21 11.82 -9.41
C LEU A 19 -15.10 10.76 -9.27
N PHE A 20 -15.41 9.52 -9.64
CA PHE A 20 -14.44 8.42 -9.56
C PHE A 20 -13.21 8.67 -10.45
N ARG A 21 -13.41 9.13 -11.71
CA ARG A 21 -12.30 9.47 -12.61
C ARG A 21 -11.43 10.60 -12.06
N LYS A 22 -12.05 11.65 -11.46
CA LYS A 22 -11.30 12.76 -10.82
C LYS A 22 -10.43 12.30 -9.64
N LEU A 23 -10.79 11.22 -8.97
CA LEU A 23 -10.00 10.63 -7.88
C LEU A 23 -9.00 9.59 -8.40
N LEU A 24 -9.40 8.76 -9.36
CA LEU A 24 -8.60 7.63 -9.86
C LEU A 24 -7.34 8.10 -10.59
N ILE A 25 -7.47 9.04 -11.52
CA ILE A 25 -6.34 9.47 -12.35
C ILE A 25 -5.20 10.03 -11.49
N PRO A 26 -5.42 11.01 -10.58
CA PRO A 26 -4.35 11.50 -9.72
C PRO A 26 -3.81 10.42 -8.77
N THR A 27 -4.66 9.51 -8.30
CA THR A 27 -4.21 8.44 -7.40
C THR A 27 -3.30 7.44 -8.12
N VAL A 28 -3.66 7.02 -9.33
CA VAL A 28 -2.81 6.13 -10.15
C VAL A 28 -1.48 6.83 -10.50
N LEU A 29 -1.52 8.08 -10.93
CA LEU A 29 -0.29 8.85 -11.21
C LEU A 29 0.59 8.97 -9.96
N GLY A 30 0.01 9.25 -8.79
CA GLY A 30 0.75 9.28 -7.54
C GLY A 30 1.43 7.94 -7.21
N MET A 31 0.75 6.81 -7.46
CA MET A 31 1.34 5.47 -7.29
C MET A 31 2.47 5.20 -8.30
N VAL A 32 2.33 5.66 -9.54
CA VAL A 32 3.39 5.55 -10.56
C VAL A 32 4.63 6.33 -10.11
N PHE A 33 4.49 7.54 -9.60
CA PHE A 33 5.62 8.29 -9.05
C PHE A 33 6.30 7.56 -7.88
N SER A 34 5.52 6.94 -7.00
CA SER A 34 6.07 6.11 -5.91
C SER A 34 6.83 4.89 -6.43
N ALA A 35 6.33 4.23 -7.48
CA ALA A 35 7.01 3.09 -8.09
C ALA A 35 8.33 3.51 -8.77
N VAL A 36 8.32 4.62 -9.53
CA VAL A 36 9.52 5.18 -10.16
C VAL A 36 10.57 5.55 -9.10
N PHE A 37 10.15 6.17 -8.01
CA PHE A 37 11.02 6.47 -6.88
C PHE A 37 11.74 5.21 -6.36
N VAL A 38 10.99 4.16 -5.99
CA VAL A 38 11.58 2.93 -5.43
C VAL A 38 12.55 2.25 -6.41
N ILE A 39 12.21 2.22 -7.70
CA ILE A 39 13.07 1.61 -8.73
C ILE A 39 14.35 2.42 -8.91
N THR A 40 14.24 3.75 -9.00
CA THR A 40 15.38 4.63 -9.23
C THR A 40 16.34 4.63 -8.04
N ASP A 41 15.81 4.69 -6.80
CA ASP A 41 16.58 4.58 -5.57
C ASP A 41 17.40 3.27 -5.55
N GLY A 42 16.78 2.14 -5.83
CA GLY A 42 17.46 0.85 -5.92
C GLY A 42 18.57 0.82 -7.00
N ILE A 43 18.33 1.43 -8.18
CA ILE A 43 19.34 1.52 -9.23
C ILE A 43 20.53 2.40 -8.79
N PHE A 44 20.28 3.53 -8.16
CA PHE A 44 21.32 4.44 -7.73
C PHE A 44 22.16 3.85 -6.60
N VAL A 45 21.54 3.21 -5.61
CA VAL A 45 22.26 2.49 -4.57
C VAL A 45 23.10 1.36 -5.16
N GLY A 46 22.52 0.52 -6.02
CA GLY A 46 23.22 -0.62 -6.61
C GLY A 46 24.38 -0.24 -7.51
N ARG A 47 24.22 0.80 -8.34
CA ARG A 47 25.27 1.26 -9.27
C ARG A 47 26.27 2.22 -8.65
N GLY A 48 25.82 3.08 -7.73
CA GLY A 48 26.63 4.13 -7.15
C GLY A 48 27.44 3.68 -5.93
N ILE A 49 26.94 2.71 -5.15
CA ILE A 49 27.58 2.25 -3.92
C ILE A 49 28.03 0.79 -4.07
N GLY A 50 27.17 -0.06 -4.64
CA GLY A 50 27.48 -1.47 -4.90
C GLY A 50 26.39 -2.45 -4.46
N SER A 51 26.60 -3.73 -4.77
CA SER A 51 25.66 -4.81 -4.48
C SER A 51 25.44 -5.04 -2.99
N ASP A 52 26.47 -4.86 -2.17
CA ASP A 52 26.38 -5.01 -0.71
C ASP A 52 25.48 -3.94 -0.10
N ALA A 53 25.55 -2.71 -0.60
CA ALA A 53 24.69 -1.61 -0.16
C ALA A 53 23.23 -1.89 -0.53
N LEU A 54 22.97 -2.37 -1.75
CA LEU A 54 21.62 -2.75 -2.17
C LEU A 54 21.07 -3.90 -1.31
N ALA A 55 21.88 -4.89 -0.98
CA ALA A 55 21.52 -5.98 -0.08
C ALA A 55 21.20 -5.46 1.34
N ALA A 56 21.99 -4.52 1.87
CA ALA A 56 21.75 -3.91 3.18
C ALA A 56 20.41 -3.10 3.19
N VAL A 57 20.11 -2.33 2.14
CA VAL A 57 18.81 -1.64 2.01
C VAL A 57 17.66 -2.64 2.00
N ASN A 58 17.78 -3.73 1.24
CA ASN A 58 16.74 -4.76 1.19
C ASN A 58 16.52 -5.46 2.55
N ILE A 59 17.57 -5.67 3.35
CA ILE A 59 17.46 -6.20 4.72
C ILE A 59 16.65 -5.24 5.60
N THR A 60 16.79 -3.93 5.41
CA THR A 60 16.05 -2.93 6.21
C THR A 60 14.63 -2.63 5.70
N ALA A 61 14.28 -3.10 4.50
CA ALA A 61 12.98 -2.85 3.88
C ALA A 61 11.76 -3.22 4.75
N PRO A 62 11.75 -4.30 5.56
CA PRO A 62 10.64 -4.59 6.45
C PRO A 62 10.31 -3.47 7.44
N LEU A 63 11.31 -2.70 7.89
CA LEU A 63 11.10 -1.57 8.80
C LEU A 63 10.27 -0.47 8.14
N PHE A 64 10.54 -0.21 6.87
CA PHE A 64 9.78 0.72 6.06
C PHE A 64 8.35 0.23 5.80
N LEU A 65 8.18 -1.06 5.46
CA LEU A 65 6.86 -1.66 5.21
C LEU A 65 5.96 -1.57 6.46
N ILE A 66 6.51 -1.80 7.65
CA ILE A 66 5.78 -1.64 8.91
C ILE A 66 5.36 -0.18 9.10
N SER A 67 6.26 0.77 8.89
CA SER A 67 5.96 2.21 9.02
C SER A 67 4.87 2.66 8.05
N THR A 68 5.01 2.30 6.78
CA THR A 68 4.02 2.61 5.74
C THR A 68 2.68 1.94 6.03
N GLY A 69 2.70 0.67 6.43
CA GLY A 69 1.51 -0.09 6.80
C GLY A 69 0.75 0.55 7.97
N VAL A 70 1.46 1.01 9.00
CA VAL A 70 0.86 1.78 10.11
C VAL A 70 0.25 3.08 9.60
N GLY A 71 0.97 3.82 8.74
CA GLY A 71 0.46 5.04 8.10
C GLY A 71 -0.82 4.78 7.31
N LEU A 72 -0.85 3.73 6.50
CA LEU A 72 -2.03 3.31 5.72
C LEU A 72 -3.19 2.88 6.63
N MET A 73 -2.91 2.14 7.71
CA MET A 73 -3.91 1.72 8.69
C MET A 73 -4.64 2.92 9.29
N PHE A 74 -3.91 3.91 9.76
CA PHE A 74 -4.48 5.14 10.30
C PHE A 74 -5.12 6.01 9.21
N GLY A 75 -4.51 6.09 8.02
CA GLY A 75 -5.01 6.83 6.88
C GLY A 75 -6.39 6.35 6.43
N VAL A 76 -6.54 5.06 6.17
CA VAL A 76 -7.82 4.44 5.78
C VAL A 76 -8.83 4.52 6.92
N GLY A 77 -8.46 4.06 8.12
CA GLY A 77 -9.39 4.01 9.24
C GLY A 77 -9.95 5.37 9.63
N ALA A 78 -9.09 6.38 9.77
CA ALA A 78 -9.53 7.73 10.13
C ALA A 78 -10.26 8.44 8.98
N SER A 79 -9.85 8.22 7.73
CA SER A 79 -10.52 8.79 6.55
C SER A 79 -11.95 8.27 6.41
N VAL A 80 -12.20 6.98 6.63
CA VAL A 80 -13.55 6.40 6.62
C VAL A 80 -14.43 7.06 7.68
N VAL A 81 -13.96 7.09 8.94
CA VAL A 81 -14.72 7.68 10.05
C VAL A 81 -14.96 9.18 9.84
N ALA A 82 -13.94 9.91 9.39
CA ALA A 82 -14.07 11.33 9.10
C ALA A 82 -15.04 11.59 7.94
N SER A 83 -15.02 10.79 6.89
CA SER A 83 -15.92 10.88 5.73
C SER A 83 -17.40 10.73 6.13
N ILE A 84 -17.70 9.75 6.99
CA ILE A 84 -19.04 9.52 7.51
C ILE A 84 -19.50 10.71 8.36
N HIS A 85 -18.64 11.22 9.24
CA HIS A 85 -18.96 12.41 10.03
C HIS A 85 -19.19 13.65 9.17
N LEU A 86 -18.41 13.84 8.08
CA LEU A 86 -18.62 14.93 7.13
C LEU A 86 -19.99 14.83 6.44
N ALA A 87 -20.36 13.63 6.01
CA ALA A 87 -21.66 13.38 5.39
C ALA A 87 -22.84 13.67 6.33
N GLN A 88 -22.64 13.49 7.64
CA GLN A 88 -23.61 13.80 8.69
C GLN A 88 -23.56 15.28 9.15
N GLY A 89 -22.78 16.13 8.50
CA GLY A 89 -22.59 17.53 8.92
C GLY A 89 -21.74 17.74 10.17
N LYS A 90 -21.16 16.67 10.75
CA LYS A 90 -20.37 16.70 11.99
C LYS A 90 -18.90 17.05 11.73
N VAL A 91 -18.64 18.21 11.12
CA VAL A 91 -17.29 18.62 10.68
C VAL A 91 -16.27 18.62 11.82
N LYS A 92 -16.66 19.05 13.04
CA LYS A 92 -15.77 19.08 14.21
C LYS A 92 -15.30 17.66 14.59
N ALA A 93 -16.20 16.67 14.54
CA ALA A 93 -15.87 15.29 14.84
C ALA A 93 -14.89 14.71 13.79
N ALA A 94 -15.10 15.01 12.51
CA ALA A 94 -14.18 14.62 11.43
C ALA A 94 -12.76 15.18 11.67
N ARG A 95 -12.65 16.47 12.00
CA ARG A 95 -11.36 17.11 12.32
C ARG A 95 -10.66 16.48 13.54
N ILE A 96 -11.42 16.17 14.59
CA ILE A 96 -10.87 15.50 15.78
C ILE A 96 -10.31 14.13 15.40
N ASN A 97 -11.04 13.34 14.63
CA ASN A 97 -10.60 12.01 14.20
C ASN A 97 -9.29 12.07 13.39
N VAL A 98 -9.22 12.98 12.42
CA VAL A 98 -7.98 13.17 11.62
C VAL A 98 -6.83 13.62 12.52
N THR A 99 -7.05 14.56 13.44
CA THR A 99 -6.00 15.03 14.36
C THR A 99 -5.51 13.92 15.28
N GLN A 100 -6.43 13.12 15.82
CA GLN A 100 -6.09 11.97 16.66
C GLN A 100 -5.28 10.91 15.87
N ALA A 101 -5.68 10.62 14.65
CA ALA A 101 -4.96 9.68 13.80
C ALA A 101 -3.53 10.16 13.52
N VAL A 102 -3.35 11.40 13.11
CA VAL A 102 -2.03 12.00 12.86
C VAL A 102 -1.18 11.99 14.13
N ALA A 103 -1.72 12.44 15.27
CA ALA A 103 -0.97 12.53 16.51
C ALA A 103 -0.53 11.14 17.02
N VAL A 104 -1.46 10.16 17.03
CA VAL A 104 -1.17 8.83 17.58
C VAL A 104 -0.28 8.03 16.66
N SER A 105 -0.48 8.07 15.33
CA SER A 105 0.42 7.39 14.39
C SER A 105 1.83 7.97 14.43
N SER A 106 1.97 9.30 14.50
CA SER A 106 3.29 9.94 14.63
C SER A 106 3.98 9.58 15.95
N LEU A 107 3.25 9.55 17.08
CA LEU A 107 3.81 9.16 18.37
C LEU A 107 4.23 7.67 18.39
N LEU A 108 3.39 6.78 17.87
CA LEU A 108 3.69 5.34 17.77
C LEU A 108 4.95 5.11 16.94
N LEU A 109 5.08 5.80 15.81
CA LEU A 109 6.22 5.63 14.94
C LEU A 109 7.45 6.39 15.41
N ALA A 110 7.31 7.45 16.21
CA ALA A 110 8.44 8.05 16.91
C ALA A 110 9.01 7.07 17.94
N ALA A 111 8.17 6.35 18.70
CA ALA A 111 8.63 5.30 19.62
C ALA A 111 9.28 4.12 18.86
N TYR A 112 8.68 3.70 17.75
CA TYR A 112 9.24 2.66 16.87
C TYR A 112 10.59 3.07 16.28
N SER A 113 10.71 4.30 15.79
CA SER A 113 11.92 4.91 15.26
C SER A 113 13.02 4.98 16.32
N PHE A 114 12.68 5.44 17.53
CA PHE A 114 13.60 5.47 18.65
C PHE A 114 14.14 4.08 19.00
N LEU A 115 13.28 3.06 19.06
CA LEU A 115 13.67 1.69 19.30
C LEU A 115 14.65 1.18 18.25
N ILE A 116 14.35 1.36 16.96
CA ILE A 116 15.22 0.93 15.87
C ILE A 116 16.57 1.64 15.92
N THR A 117 16.57 2.96 16.12
CA THR A 117 17.82 3.74 16.16
C THR A 117 18.68 3.36 17.35
N SER A 118 18.06 3.09 18.51
CA SER A 118 18.78 2.70 19.74
C SER A 118 19.35 1.28 19.68
N CYS A 119 18.70 0.37 18.96
CA CYS A 119 19.06 -1.05 18.86
C CYS A 119 19.33 -1.44 17.40
N ALA A 120 19.96 -0.56 16.60
CA ALA A 120 20.12 -0.76 15.16
C ALA A 120 20.88 -2.03 14.81
N ARG A 121 21.91 -2.37 15.59
CA ARG A 121 22.71 -3.58 15.40
C ARG A 121 21.89 -4.86 15.63
N GLU A 122 21.19 -4.92 16.74
CA GLU A 122 20.36 -6.06 17.13
C GLU A 122 19.21 -6.26 16.13
N VAL A 123 18.59 -5.15 15.69
CA VAL A 123 17.54 -5.15 14.68
C VAL A 123 18.08 -5.65 13.34
N ALA A 124 19.27 -5.21 12.90
CA ALA A 124 19.88 -5.69 11.66
C ALA A 124 20.17 -7.20 11.71
N LEU A 125 20.70 -7.70 12.82
CA LEU A 125 20.93 -9.13 13.02
C LEU A 125 19.62 -9.93 13.03
N LEU A 126 18.57 -9.42 13.69
CA LEU A 126 17.25 -10.04 13.71
C LEU A 126 16.63 -10.12 12.28
N LEU A 127 16.91 -9.13 11.44
CA LEU A 127 16.46 -9.11 10.05
C LEU A 127 17.31 -9.99 9.13
N GLY A 128 18.34 -10.66 9.65
CA GLY A 128 19.16 -11.60 8.90
C GLY A 128 20.40 -10.99 8.25
N SER A 129 20.89 -9.85 8.75
CA SER A 129 22.13 -9.27 8.27
C SER A 129 23.32 -10.17 8.60
N SER A 130 24.18 -10.41 7.60
CA SER A 130 25.49 -11.02 7.82
C SER A 130 26.46 -10.01 8.43
N GLU A 131 27.57 -10.49 9.06
CA GLU A 131 28.61 -9.60 9.59
C GLU A 131 29.19 -8.65 8.53
N ARG A 132 29.26 -9.08 7.27
CA ARG A 132 29.72 -8.26 6.15
C ARG A 132 28.77 -7.09 5.84
N LEU A 133 27.47 -7.31 5.89
CA LEU A 133 26.46 -6.31 5.55
C LEU A 133 26.04 -5.47 6.76
N LEU A 134 26.34 -5.92 7.97
CA LEU A 134 25.94 -5.29 9.23
C LEU A 134 26.34 -3.82 9.33
N PRO A 135 27.58 -3.41 9.03
CA PRO A 135 27.96 -2.00 9.10
C PRO A 135 27.12 -1.10 8.18
N LEU A 136 26.86 -1.55 6.94
CA LEU A 136 26.07 -0.81 5.96
C LEU A 136 24.60 -0.72 6.37
N ALA A 137 24.02 -1.80 6.89
CA ALA A 137 22.64 -1.83 7.36
C ALA A 137 22.46 -0.91 8.58
N VAL A 138 23.40 -0.94 9.55
CA VAL A 138 23.36 -0.06 10.73
C VAL A 138 23.53 1.40 10.33
N GLU A 139 24.47 1.72 9.44
CA GLU A 139 24.66 3.07 8.91
C GLU A 139 23.39 3.60 8.26
N TYR A 140 22.76 2.81 7.37
CA TYR A 140 21.50 3.17 6.73
C TYR A 140 20.40 3.41 7.76
N MET A 141 20.24 2.52 8.75
CA MET A 141 19.21 2.65 9.77
C MET A 141 19.39 3.90 10.65
N HIS A 142 20.60 4.29 10.99
CA HIS A 142 20.84 5.51 11.78
C HIS A 142 20.34 6.77 11.09
N TRP A 143 20.47 6.86 9.75
CA TRP A 143 20.06 8.03 8.99
C TRP A 143 18.63 7.94 8.42
N PHE A 144 18.06 6.74 8.36
CA PHE A 144 16.72 6.51 7.83
C PHE A 144 15.66 6.37 8.93
N ALA A 145 15.95 5.58 9.98
CA ALA A 145 14.96 5.26 11.01
C ALA A 145 14.39 6.46 11.76
N PRO A 146 15.16 7.52 12.11
CA PRO A 146 14.60 8.72 12.76
C PRO A 146 13.49 9.39 11.98
N PHE A 147 13.42 9.18 10.68
CA PHE A 147 12.46 9.84 9.79
C PHE A 147 11.25 8.97 9.40
N LEU A 148 11.15 7.75 9.91
CA LEU A 148 9.99 6.88 9.71
C LEU A 148 8.63 7.50 10.09
N PRO A 149 8.50 8.36 11.12
CA PRO A 149 7.25 9.07 11.39
C PRO A 149 6.76 9.93 10.23
N PHE A 150 7.67 10.52 9.45
CA PHE A 150 7.30 11.32 8.29
C PHE A 150 6.78 10.46 7.13
N SER A 151 7.30 9.26 6.93
CA SER A 151 6.79 8.33 5.92
C SER A 151 5.34 7.91 6.20
N ALA A 152 5.00 7.65 7.46
CA ALA A 152 3.63 7.33 7.84
C ALA A 152 2.69 8.53 7.74
N LEU A 153 3.18 9.73 8.05
CA LEU A 153 2.41 10.96 7.88
C LEU A 153 2.12 11.20 6.39
N LEU A 154 3.09 10.92 5.50
CA LEU A 154 2.90 10.97 4.07
C LEU A 154 1.83 9.96 3.63
N SER A 155 1.93 8.71 4.04
CA SER A 155 0.99 7.65 3.67
C SER A 155 -0.43 7.92 4.18
N SER A 156 -0.61 8.37 5.43
CA SER A 156 -1.93 8.65 6.00
C SER A 156 -2.54 9.96 5.48
N GLY A 157 -1.71 10.99 5.31
CA GLY A 157 -2.17 12.35 4.96
C GLY A 157 -2.80 12.44 3.58
N MET A 158 -2.37 11.60 2.64
CA MET A 158 -2.97 11.55 1.30
C MET A 158 -4.46 11.17 1.32
N PHE A 159 -4.88 10.31 2.24
CA PHE A 159 -6.30 9.96 2.42
C PHE A 159 -7.10 11.18 2.89
N PHE A 160 -6.53 11.96 3.79
CA PHE A 160 -7.21 13.16 4.34
C PHE A 160 -7.33 14.26 3.29
N ILE A 161 -6.30 14.46 2.48
CA ILE A 161 -6.31 15.46 1.40
C ILE A 161 -7.30 15.07 0.30
N ARG A 162 -7.35 13.78 -0.08
CA ARG A 162 -8.36 13.28 -1.04
C ARG A 162 -9.77 13.45 -0.50
N LEU A 163 -9.99 13.19 0.79
CA LEU A 163 -11.28 13.39 1.46
C LEU A 163 -11.69 14.87 1.50
N ASP A 164 -10.73 15.80 1.59
CA ASP A 164 -10.99 17.26 1.52
C ASP A 164 -11.30 17.73 0.09
N GLY A 165 -11.28 16.84 -0.90
CA GLY A 165 -11.58 17.14 -2.30
C GLY A 165 -10.40 17.72 -3.10
N SER A 166 -9.16 17.34 -2.77
CA SER A 166 -7.96 17.83 -3.44
C SER A 166 -7.05 16.68 -3.89
N PRO A 167 -7.53 15.73 -4.74
CA PRO A 167 -6.74 14.58 -5.17
C PRO A 167 -5.48 14.94 -5.97
N ASN A 168 -5.50 16.03 -6.74
CA ASN A 168 -4.31 16.51 -7.45
C ASN A 168 -3.23 16.97 -6.49
N TYR A 169 -3.59 17.60 -5.37
CA TYR A 169 -2.61 17.95 -4.35
C TYR A 169 -2.05 16.71 -3.63
N ALA A 170 -2.89 15.70 -3.38
CA ALA A 170 -2.42 14.42 -2.85
C ALA A 170 -1.43 13.73 -3.81
N MET A 171 -1.67 13.78 -5.12
CA MET A 171 -0.71 13.31 -6.13
C MET A 171 0.62 14.07 -6.05
N LEU A 172 0.59 15.40 -5.93
CA LEU A 172 1.80 16.22 -5.79
C LEU A 172 2.59 15.88 -4.53
N CYS A 173 1.90 15.51 -3.42
CA CYS A 173 2.55 15.03 -2.20
C CYS A 173 3.34 13.72 -2.39
N ASN A 174 3.08 12.95 -3.45
CA ASN A 174 3.90 11.82 -3.86
C ASN A 174 4.96 12.21 -4.89
N ALA A 175 4.57 12.99 -5.91
CA ALA A 175 5.43 13.32 -7.02
C ALA A 175 6.62 14.20 -6.60
N VAL A 176 6.38 15.24 -5.80
CA VAL A 176 7.44 16.18 -5.38
C VAL A 176 8.52 15.51 -4.53
N PRO A 177 8.18 14.73 -3.47
CA PRO A 177 9.17 13.95 -2.73
C PRO A 177 9.95 12.96 -3.58
N ALA A 178 9.27 12.29 -4.52
CA ALA A 178 9.92 11.34 -5.43
C ALA A 178 10.98 12.02 -6.31
N VAL A 179 10.65 13.16 -6.91
CA VAL A 179 11.61 13.93 -7.73
C VAL A 179 12.77 14.45 -6.87
N ILE A 180 12.48 14.98 -5.69
CA ILE A 180 13.51 15.48 -4.77
C ILE A 180 14.46 14.35 -4.37
N ASN A 181 13.93 13.19 -4.00
CA ASN A 181 14.74 12.03 -3.66
C ASN A 181 15.66 11.63 -4.81
N ILE A 182 15.14 11.47 -6.05
CA ILE A 182 15.93 11.10 -7.22
C ILE A 182 17.09 12.10 -7.45
N VAL A 183 16.81 13.39 -7.32
CA VAL A 183 17.83 14.43 -7.47
C VAL A 183 18.87 14.35 -6.35
N LEU A 184 18.43 14.20 -5.11
CA LEU A 184 19.32 14.12 -3.96
C LEU A 184 20.15 12.82 -3.95
N ASP A 185 19.57 11.68 -4.34
CA ASP A 185 20.33 10.43 -4.52
C ASP A 185 21.45 10.60 -5.52
N TYR A 186 21.16 11.22 -6.67
CA TYR A 186 22.20 11.51 -7.66
C TYR A 186 23.30 12.41 -7.09
N VAL A 187 22.93 13.48 -6.40
CA VAL A 187 23.89 14.42 -5.80
C VAL A 187 24.69 13.76 -4.69
N PHE A 188 24.04 13.09 -3.75
CA PHE A 188 24.71 12.56 -2.55
C PHE A 188 25.55 11.33 -2.85
N ILE A 189 25.07 10.45 -3.76
CA ILE A 189 25.79 9.21 -4.09
C ILE A 189 26.89 9.47 -5.12
N PHE A 190 26.57 10.14 -6.24
CA PHE A 190 27.50 10.25 -7.37
C PHE A 190 28.37 11.50 -7.34
N ILE A 191 27.88 12.64 -6.85
CA ILE A 191 28.65 13.90 -6.82
C ILE A 191 29.44 14.03 -5.53
N LEU A 192 28.77 13.83 -4.38
CA LEU A 192 29.40 14.01 -3.06
C LEU A 192 30.05 12.73 -2.51
N GLY A 193 29.72 11.56 -3.07
CA GLY A 193 30.31 10.29 -2.64
C GLY A 193 29.98 9.86 -1.20
N TRP A 194 28.80 10.28 -0.67
CA TRP A 194 28.40 9.99 0.72
C TRP A 194 27.92 8.54 0.93
N GLY A 195 27.92 7.72 -0.13
CA GLY A 195 27.62 6.30 -0.02
C GLY A 195 26.24 6.04 0.64
N MET A 196 26.23 5.12 1.60
CA MET A 196 25.02 4.66 2.29
C MET A 196 24.31 5.77 3.08
N THR A 197 25.06 6.63 3.74
CA THR A 197 24.54 7.84 4.41
C THR A 197 23.80 8.73 3.43
N GLY A 198 24.37 8.94 2.22
CA GLY A 198 23.75 9.75 1.16
C GLY A 198 22.39 9.22 0.72
N ALA A 199 22.30 7.92 0.45
CA ALA A 199 21.04 7.26 0.08
C ALA A 199 19.98 7.38 1.18
N ALA A 200 20.36 7.11 2.43
CA ALA A 200 19.44 7.22 3.57
C ALA A 200 18.92 8.65 3.79
N LEU A 201 19.80 9.65 3.65
CA LEU A 201 19.45 11.07 3.80
C LEU A 201 18.55 11.55 2.66
N ALA A 202 18.81 11.16 1.42
CA ALA A 202 17.98 11.54 0.27
C ALA A 202 16.54 11.05 0.45
N THR A 203 16.38 9.78 0.84
CA THR A 203 15.07 9.17 1.14
C THR A 203 14.38 9.88 2.31
N SER A 204 15.11 10.16 3.37
CA SER A 204 14.58 10.84 4.57
C SER A 204 14.14 12.27 4.27
N LEU A 205 14.90 13.03 3.51
CA LEU A 205 14.54 14.38 3.08
C LEU A 205 13.29 14.37 2.18
N GLY A 206 13.17 13.39 1.30
CA GLY A 206 11.94 13.18 0.52
C GLY A 206 10.70 13.04 1.44
N TYR A 207 10.79 12.21 2.48
CA TYR A 207 9.67 12.06 3.45
C TYR A 207 9.39 13.32 4.24
N ILE A 208 10.41 14.06 4.68
CA ILE A 208 10.24 15.34 5.38
C ILE A 208 9.49 16.34 4.50
N VAL A 209 9.88 16.47 3.23
CA VAL A 209 9.21 17.38 2.30
C VAL A 209 7.76 16.98 2.09
N GLY A 210 7.50 15.69 1.81
CA GLY A 210 6.13 15.20 1.63
C GLY A 210 5.26 15.38 2.86
N ALA A 211 5.77 15.06 4.04
CA ALA A 211 5.08 15.28 5.31
C ALA A 211 4.85 16.78 5.58
N GLY A 212 5.83 17.62 5.26
CA GLY A 212 5.71 19.09 5.36
C GLY A 212 4.60 19.63 4.45
N MET A 213 4.47 19.12 3.22
CA MET A 213 3.38 19.47 2.32
C MET A 213 2.02 19.08 2.90
N ILE A 214 1.90 17.89 3.50
CA ILE A 214 0.67 17.40 4.14
C ILE A 214 0.33 18.23 5.37
N LEU A 215 1.28 18.49 6.27
CA LEU A 215 1.07 19.31 7.44
C LEU A 215 0.71 20.75 7.06
N GLY A 216 1.38 21.31 6.04
CA GLY A 216 1.05 22.61 5.49
C GLY A 216 -0.37 22.68 4.92
N TYR A 217 -0.86 21.60 4.29
CA TYR A 217 -2.24 21.50 3.82
C TYR A 217 -3.22 21.40 4.99
N LEU A 218 -2.99 20.46 5.90
CA LEU A 218 -3.88 20.23 7.05
C LEU A 218 -3.88 21.36 8.08
N GLY A 219 -2.85 22.20 8.11
CA GLY A 219 -2.76 23.41 8.94
C GLY A 219 -3.58 24.60 8.42
N ARG A 220 -3.98 24.60 7.14
CA ARG A 220 -4.70 25.73 6.54
C ARG A 220 -6.12 25.85 7.09
N ARG A 221 -6.48 27.04 7.61
CA ARG A 221 -7.81 27.32 8.18
C ARG A 221 -8.95 27.22 7.17
N ARG A 222 -8.66 27.33 5.87
CA ARG A 222 -9.65 27.29 4.78
C ARG A 222 -10.12 25.87 4.45
N ASN A 223 -9.37 24.82 4.84
CA ASN A 223 -9.70 23.45 4.54
C ASN A 223 -10.79 22.92 5.47
N VAL A 224 -11.67 22.08 4.93
CA VAL A 224 -12.72 21.43 5.72
C VAL A 224 -12.07 20.38 6.60
N VAL A 225 -11.20 19.53 6.05
CA VAL A 225 -10.38 18.57 6.80
C VAL A 225 -9.08 19.26 7.20
N ARG A 226 -8.94 19.56 8.49
CA ARG A 226 -7.75 20.22 9.03
C ARG A 226 -7.46 19.78 10.45
N LEU A 227 -6.24 20.00 10.89
CA LEU A 227 -5.86 19.79 12.29
C LEU A 227 -6.60 20.75 13.22
N CYS A 228 -6.97 20.27 14.37
CA CYS A 228 -7.65 21.05 15.42
C CYS A 228 -7.09 20.73 16.81
N ARG A 229 -7.27 21.64 17.75
CA ARG A 229 -6.90 21.39 19.14
C ARG A 229 -7.81 20.32 19.74
N VAL A 230 -7.21 19.26 20.28
CA VAL A 230 -7.89 18.20 21.02
C VAL A 230 -7.70 18.45 22.51
N LYS A 231 -8.78 18.32 23.29
CA LYS A 231 -8.71 18.46 24.75
C LYS A 231 -7.94 17.27 25.36
N THR A 232 -7.09 17.55 26.36
CA THR A 232 -6.22 16.54 27.00
C THR A 232 -6.75 16.04 28.36
N SER A 233 -8.03 16.29 28.68
CA SER A 233 -8.65 15.80 29.91
C SER A 233 -8.70 14.27 29.96
N ARG A 234 -8.73 13.62 31.15
CA ARG A 234 -8.86 12.16 31.32
C ARG A 234 -10.02 11.57 30.51
N LYS A 235 -11.17 12.26 30.50
CA LYS A 235 -12.36 11.84 29.70
C LYS A 235 -12.05 11.90 28.19
N SER A 236 -11.37 12.96 27.73
CA SER A 236 -10.98 13.09 26.32
C SER A 236 -9.97 12.02 25.93
N MET A 237 -8.99 11.70 26.79
CA MET A 237 -8.01 10.65 26.54
C MET A 237 -8.68 9.26 26.37
N ARG A 238 -9.62 8.92 27.26
CA ARG A 238 -10.40 7.65 27.13
C ARG A 238 -11.20 7.60 25.82
N LEU A 239 -11.78 8.73 25.41
CA LEU A 239 -12.50 8.81 24.11
C LEU A 239 -11.54 8.70 22.95
N THR A 240 -10.34 9.31 23.04
CA THR A 240 -9.29 9.19 22.02
C THR A 240 -8.88 7.73 21.85
N LEU A 241 -8.58 7.00 22.92
CA LEU A 241 -8.21 5.58 22.86
C LEU A 241 -9.29 4.73 22.19
N ARG A 242 -10.57 4.98 22.53
CA ARG A 242 -11.70 4.29 21.90
C ARG A 242 -11.80 4.59 20.40
N ASN A 243 -11.68 5.86 20.01
CA ASN A 243 -11.75 6.28 18.61
C ASN A 243 -10.57 5.73 17.81
N VAL A 244 -9.37 5.83 18.36
CA VAL A 244 -8.14 5.27 17.74
C VAL A 244 -8.26 3.75 17.58
N GLY A 245 -8.71 3.03 18.61
CA GLY A 245 -8.95 1.59 18.51
C GLY A 245 -9.97 1.22 17.43
N TYR A 246 -11.00 2.06 17.22
CA TYR A 246 -11.94 1.87 16.13
C TYR A 246 -11.34 2.12 14.76
N MET A 247 -10.54 3.20 14.61
CA MET A 247 -9.81 3.50 13.37
C MET A 247 -8.81 2.38 13.02
N CYS A 248 -8.04 1.90 14.01
CA CYS A 248 -7.15 0.76 13.82
C CYS A 248 -7.92 -0.48 13.37
N ARG A 249 -9.08 -0.78 13.97
CA ARG A 249 -9.91 -1.93 13.58
C ARG A 249 -10.39 -1.85 12.13
N LEU A 250 -10.73 -0.64 11.63
CA LEU A 250 -11.11 -0.43 10.25
C LEU A 250 -9.91 -0.55 9.29
N GLY A 251 -8.76 0.00 9.68
CA GLY A 251 -7.58 0.05 8.83
C GLY A 251 -6.66 -1.17 8.91
N LEU A 252 -6.82 -2.05 9.93
CA LEU A 252 -5.91 -3.18 10.17
C LEU A 252 -5.81 -4.14 8.99
N SER A 253 -6.90 -4.33 8.24
CA SER A 253 -6.85 -5.15 7.02
C SER A 253 -5.92 -4.54 5.96
N THR A 254 -5.79 -3.22 5.87
CA THR A 254 -4.83 -2.58 4.96
C THR A 254 -3.38 -2.83 5.40
N PHE A 255 -3.08 -2.72 6.70
CA PHE A 255 -1.77 -3.10 7.23
C PHE A 255 -1.41 -4.55 6.92
N LEU A 256 -2.35 -5.48 7.12
CA LEU A 256 -2.15 -6.90 6.84
C LEU A 256 -2.04 -7.20 5.32
N CYS A 257 -2.61 -6.37 4.44
CA CYS A 257 -2.41 -6.51 3.00
C CYS A 257 -0.94 -6.31 2.59
N GLU A 258 -0.23 -5.38 3.23
CA GLU A 258 1.22 -5.20 3.01
C GLU A 258 2.00 -6.44 3.49
N GLY A 259 1.64 -6.98 4.66
CA GLY A 259 2.23 -8.22 5.19
C GLY A 259 1.95 -9.46 4.31
N ALA A 260 0.83 -9.49 3.61
CA ALA A 260 0.48 -10.58 2.71
C ALA A 260 1.43 -10.69 1.50
N ILE A 261 1.97 -9.57 1.02
CA ILE A 261 2.99 -9.57 -0.05
C ILE A 261 4.28 -10.24 0.45
N ALA A 262 4.71 -9.88 1.66
CA ALA A 262 5.89 -10.50 2.27
C ALA A 262 5.69 -12.02 2.47
N MET A 263 4.49 -12.44 2.91
CA MET A 263 4.15 -13.86 3.06
C MET A 263 4.18 -14.62 1.72
N MET A 264 3.66 -14.01 0.65
CA MET A 264 3.70 -14.58 -0.70
C MET A 264 5.14 -14.79 -1.16
N MET A 265 6.01 -13.77 -0.99
CA MET A 265 7.41 -13.84 -1.37
C MET A 265 8.15 -14.92 -0.58
N PHE A 266 7.95 -14.97 0.74
CA PHE A 266 8.60 -15.94 1.61
C PHE A 266 8.16 -17.38 1.27
N ALA A 267 6.85 -17.64 1.24
CA ALA A 267 6.34 -18.97 0.94
C ALA A 267 6.70 -19.42 -0.48
N GLY A 268 6.59 -18.50 -1.46
CA GLY A 268 6.98 -18.77 -2.83
C GLY A 268 8.45 -19.11 -2.95
N ASN A 269 9.37 -18.28 -2.45
CA ASN A 269 10.81 -18.56 -2.49
C ASN A 269 11.15 -19.91 -1.87
N TYR A 270 10.57 -20.23 -0.70
CA TYR A 270 10.80 -21.49 -0.01
C TYR A 270 10.37 -22.70 -0.87
N VAL A 271 9.22 -22.62 -1.54
CA VAL A 271 8.71 -23.72 -2.37
C VAL A 271 9.46 -23.81 -3.70
N PHE A 272 9.73 -22.67 -4.36
CA PHE A 272 10.47 -22.63 -5.61
C PHE A 272 11.88 -23.20 -5.47
N ILE A 273 12.61 -22.86 -4.39
CA ILE A 273 13.97 -23.42 -4.16
C ILE A 273 13.92 -24.93 -3.97
N ARG A 274 12.89 -25.43 -3.29
CA ARG A 274 12.75 -26.86 -2.99
C ARG A 274 12.45 -27.72 -4.21
N TYR A 275 11.68 -27.21 -5.19
CA TYR A 275 11.22 -27.96 -6.34
C TYR A 275 12.03 -27.69 -7.62
N LEU A 276 12.56 -26.50 -7.79
CA LEU A 276 13.21 -26.03 -9.02
C LEU A 276 14.62 -25.47 -8.78
N GLY A 277 15.11 -25.49 -7.53
CA GLY A 277 16.42 -24.95 -7.21
C GLY A 277 16.54 -23.44 -7.45
N GLU A 278 17.77 -22.97 -7.67
CA GLU A 278 18.09 -21.55 -7.85
C GLU A 278 17.43 -20.95 -9.10
N ASP A 279 17.35 -21.71 -10.20
CA ASP A 279 16.67 -21.27 -11.43
C ASP A 279 15.18 -21.00 -11.20
N GLY A 280 14.54 -21.80 -10.35
CA GLY A 280 13.15 -21.59 -9.97
C GLY A 280 12.95 -20.29 -9.18
N VAL A 281 13.84 -20.01 -8.23
CA VAL A 281 13.80 -18.75 -7.46
C VAL A 281 14.07 -17.55 -8.35
N ALA A 282 15.03 -17.66 -9.28
CA ALA A 282 15.30 -16.61 -10.26
C ALA A 282 14.07 -16.32 -11.14
N ALA A 283 13.39 -17.38 -11.61
CA ALA A 283 12.15 -17.25 -12.38
C ALA A 283 11.02 -16.62 -11.56
N PHE A 284 10.83 -17.02 -10.30
CA PHE A 284 9.79 -16.45 -9.40
C PHE A 284 10.09 -15.00 -9.01
N SER A 285 11.35 -14.61 -8.93
CA SER A 285 11.74 -13.24 -8.63
C SER A 285 11.13 -12.25 -9.62
N ILE A 286 10.96 -12.62 -10.89
CA ILE A 286 10.30 -11.77 -11.89
C ILE A 286 8.84 -11.50 -11.50
N ALA A 287 8.12 -12.55 -11.06
CA ALA A 287 6.75 -12.40 -10.56
C ALA A 287 6.72 -11.50 -9.30
N CYS A 288 7.71 -11.65 -8.40
CA CYS A 288 7.84 -10.82 -7.20
C CYS A 288 8.08 -9.34 -7.49
N TYR A 289 8.76 -8.98 -8.58
CA TYR A 289 8.91 -7.58 -9.01
C TYR A 289 7.64 -7.04 -9.66
N PHE A 290 6.93 -7.87 -10.39
CA PHE A 290 5.74 -7.45 -11.14
C PHE A 290 4.49 -7.33 -10.27
N PHE A 291 4.32 -8.21 -9.31
CA PHE A 291 3.14 -8.29 -8.46
C PHE A 291 2.88 -7.02 -7.62
N PRO A 292 3.86 -6.38 -6.97
CA PRO A 292 3.64 -5.13 -6.23
C PRO A 292 3.14 -3.98 -7.11
N ILE A 293 3.57 -3.90 -8.37
CA ILE A 293 3.11 -2.86 -9.31
C ILE A 293 1.61 -3.05 -9.60
N ILE A 294 1.19 -4.30 -9.84
CA ILE A 294 -0.22 -4.65 -10.06
C ILE A 294 -1.04 -4.35 -8.80
N PHE A 295 -0.52 -4.71 -7.63
CA PHE A 295 -1.13 -4.41 -6.34
C PHE A 295 -1.34 -2.91 -6.12
N MET A 296 -0.35 -2.07 -6.50
CA MET A 296 -0.49 -0.61 -6.44
C MET A 296 -1.66 -0.10 -7.27
N VAL A 297 -1.87 -0.64 -8.48
CA VAL A 297 -3.00 -0.23 -9.34
C VAL A 297 -4.34 -0.61 -8.72
N TYR A 298 -4.47 -1.83 -8.17
CA TYR A 298 -5.71 -2.25 -7.50
C TYR A 298 -5.97 -1.46 -6.22
N ASN A 299 -4.93 -1.14 -5.47
CA ASN A 299 -5.02 -0.23 -4.33
C ASN A 299 -5.45 1.18 -4.76
N ALA A 300 -4.94 1.71 -5.87
CA ALA A 300 -5.36 3.01 -6.39
C ALA A 300 -6.86 3.04 -6.71
N ILE A 301 -7.39 1.96 -7.31
CA ILE A 301 -8.83 1.82 -7.58
C ILE A 301 -9.62 1.82 -6.25
N GLY A 302 -9.22 1.01 -5.28
CA GLY A 302 -9.86 0.92 -3.96
C GLY A 302 -9.81 2.24 -3.20
N GLN A 303 -8.64 2.87 -3.14
CA GLN A 303 -8.42 4.14 -2.45
C GLN A 303 -9.18 5.31 -3.10
N SER A 304 -9.41 5.26 -4.42
CA SER A 304 -10.20 6.27 -5.13
C SER A 304 -11.69 6.09 -4.89
N ALA A 305 -12.16 4.87 -4.75
CA ALA A 305 -13.55 4.57 -4.41
C ALA A 305 -13.88 4.87 -2.94
N GLN A 306 -12.91 4.72 -2.03
CA GLN A 306 -13.10 4.79 -0.57
C GLN A 306 -13.80 6.08 -0.10
N PRO A 307 -13.39 7.31 -0.44
CA PRO A 307 -14.07 8.51 0.02
C PRO A 307 -15.48 8.65 -0.57
N ILE A 308 -15.72 8.15 -1.79
CA ILE A 308 -17.05 8.14 -2.40
C ILE A 308 -17.99 7.19 -1.64
N LEU A 309 -17.50 5.98 -1.35
CA LEU A 309 -18.27 4.94 -0.67
C LEU A 309 -18.60 5.36 0.76
N SER A 310 -17.60 5.77 1.53
CA SER A 310 -17.78 6.11 2.95
C SER A 310 -18.62 7.39 3.16
N TYR A 311 -18.47 8.41 2.29
CA TYR A 311 -19.29 9.61 2.35
C TYR A 311 -20.76 9.29 2.08
N ASN A 312 -21.06 8.60 0.96
CA ASN A 312 -22.44 8.26 0.61
C ASN A 312 -23.06 7.22 1.55
N PHE A 313 -22.25 6.34 2.15
CA PHE A 313 -22.70 5.46 3.23
C PHE A 313 -23.12 6.28 4.47
N GLY A 314 -22.27 7.23 4.89
CA GLY A 314 -22.59 8.15 5.99
C GLY A 314 -23.81 9.03 5.75
N ALA A 315 -24.10 9.40 4.49
CA ALA A 315 -25.29 10.12 4.06
C ALA A 315 -26.55 9.24 3.89
N GLY A 316 -26.46 7.92 4.11
CA GLY A 316 -27.57 6.99 3.90
C GLY A 316 -27.93 6.74 2.43
N ASN A 317 -27.12 7.18 1.45
CA ASN A 317 -27.39 7.05 0.05
C ASN A 317 -26.89 5.72 -0.54
N GLY A 318 -27.58 4.63 -0.22
CA GLY A 318 -27.21 3.28 -0.65
C GLY A 318 -27.19 3.08 -2.18
N ALA A 319 -27.97 3.87 -2.94
CA ALA A 319 -27.96 3.79 -4.41
C ALA A 319 -26.61 4.28 -4.98
N ARG A 320 -26.09 5.40 -4.46
CA ARG A 320 -24.77 5.91 -4.87
C ARG A 320 -23.63 5.01 -4.42
N VAL A 321 -23.73 4.42 -3.22
CA VAL A 321 -22.76 3.42 -2.73
C VAL A 321 -22.70 2.24 -3.69
N ARG A 322 -23.85 1.64 -4.07
CA ARG A 322 -23.88 0.53 -5.03
C ARG A 322 -23.31 0.91 -6.41
N LYS A 323 -23.65 2.10 -6.92
CA LYS A 323 -23.14 2.57 -8.21
C LYS A 323 -21.62 2.76 -8.18
N ALA A 324 -21.08 3.37 -7.12
CA ALA A 324 -19.65 3.59 -6.95
C ALA A 324 -18.89 2.26 -6.81
N PHE A 325 -19.40 1.34 -6.01
CA PHE A 325 -18.80 0.01 -5.83
C PHE A 325 -18.80 -0.80 -7.13
N ARG A 326 -19.93 -0.82 -7.86
CA ARG A 326 -20.01 -1.49 -9.16
C ARG A 326 -18.99 -0.92 -10.15
N LEU A 327 -18.84 0.40 -10.20
CA LEU A 327 -17.86 1.04 -11.07
C LEU A 327 -16.43 0.67 -10.69
N ALA A 328 -16.10 0.68 -9.40
CA ALA A 328 -14.78 0.27 -8.91
C ALA A 328 -14.47 -1.20 -9.24
N LEU A 329 -15.47 -2.11 -9.07
CA LEU A 329 -15.32 -3.52 -9.45
C LEU A 329 -15.10 -3.70 -10.96
N LEU A 330 -15.90 -3.01 -11.80
CA LEU A 330 -15.73 -3.09 -13.25
C LEU A 330 -14.36 -2.58 -13.69
N THR A 331 -13.89 -1.48 -13.10
CA THR A 331 -12.55 -0.95 -13.37
C THR A 331 -11.46 -1.93 -12.93
N ALA A 332 -11.64 -2.56 -11.77
CA ALA A 332 -10.70 -3.55 -11.25
C ALA A 332 -10.65 -4.81 -12.13
N VAL A 333 -11.80 -5.33 -12.55
CA VAL A 333 -11.90 -6.47 -13.48
C VAL A 333 -11.25 -6.14 -14.82
N ALA A 334 -11.55 -4.95 -15.37
CA ALA A 334 -10.93 -4.50 -16.63
C ALA A 334 -9.40 -4.41 -16.51
N ALA A 335 -8.89 -3.83 -15.41
CA ALA A 335 -7.46 -3.78 -15.13
C ALA A 335 -6.86 -5.19 -14.95
N GLY A 336 -7.54 -6.09 -14.23
CA GLY A 336 -7.12 -7.48 -14.03
C GLY A 336 -7.04 -8.26 -15.34
N LEU A 337 -8.04 -8.13 -16.20
CA LEU A 337 -8.04 -8.72 -17.54
C LEU A 337 -6.93 -8.13 -18.42
N GLY A 338 -6.71 -6.80 -18.34
CA GLY A 338 -5.64 -6.12 -19.04
C GLY A 338 -4.26 -6.64 -18.63
N PHE A 339 -3.98 -6.73 -17.32
CA PHE A 339 -2.70 -7.27 -16.83
C PHE A 339 -2.53 -8.75 -17.13
N PHE A 340 -3.59 -9.55 -17.03
CA PHE A 340 -3.55 -10.95 -17.44
C PHE A 340 -3.24 -11.09 -18.93
N GLY A 341 -3.95 -10.36 -19.79
CA GLY A 341 -3.73 -10.38 -21.24
C GLY A 341 -2.32 -9.93 -21.63
N LEU A 342 -1.84 -8.83 -21.05
CA LEU A 342 -0.47 -8.34 -21.25
C LEU A 342 0.56 -9.40 -20.83
N THR A 343 0.40 -10.00 -19.67
CA THR A 343 1.33 -11.01 -19.16
C THR A 343 1.27 -12.29 -20.02
N ALA A 344 0.09 -12.74 -20.41
CA ALA A 344 -0.08 -13.93 -21.24
C ALA A 344 0.49 -13.76 -22.66
N LEU A 345 0.26 -12.60 -23.29
CA LEU A 345 0.71 -12.33 -24.67
C LEU A 345 2.20 -11.97 -24.74
N PHE A 346 2.71 -11.26 -23.74
CA PHE A 346 4.06 -10.70 -23.75
C PHE A 346 5.01 -11.31 -22.71
N SER A 347 4.72 -12.52 -22.18
CA SER A 347 5.54 -13.18 -21.15
C SER A 347 7.02 -13.27 -21.54
N ARG A 348 7.32 -13.62 -22.81
CA ARG A 348 8.71 -13.67 -23.31
C ARG A 348 9.42 -12.31 -23.24
N TRP A 349 8.74 -11.23 -23.63
CA TRP A 349 9.29 -9.88 -23.62
C TRP A 349 9.49 -9.39 -22.18
N ILE A 350 8.53 -9.66 -21.30
CA ILE A 350 8.62 -9.32 -19.89
C ILE A 350 9.81 -10.02 -19.24
N VAL A 351 9.96 -11.33 -19.46
CA VAL A 351 11.06 -12.11 -18.89
C VAL A 351 12.41 -11.66 -19.45
N ALA A 352 12.50 -11.40 -20.78
CA ALA A 352 13.72 -10.94 -21.42
C ALA A 352 14.22 -9.56 -20.93
N MET A 353 13.36 -8.75 -20.29
CA MET A 353 13.80 -7.50 -19.65
C MET A 353 14.60 -7.74 -18.35
N PHE A 354 14.45 -8.92 -17.73
CA PHE A 354 15.05 -9.24 -16.43
C PHE A 354 16.21 -10.22 -16.52
N ILE A 355 16.10 -11.24 -17.37
CA ILE A 355 17.09 -12.32 -17.51
C ILE A 355 17.36 -12.64 -18.97
N ASP A 356 18.57 -13.16 -19.24
CA ASP A 356 18.99 -13.56 -20.56
C ASP A 356 18.15 -14.75 -21.06
N SER A 357 17.83 -14.75 -22.35
CA SER A 357 17.02 -15.80 -23.00
C SER A 357 17.68 -17.18 -23.01
N SER A 358 18.99 -17.24 -22.83
CA SER A 358 19.77 -18.49 -22.75
C SER A 358 19.71 -19.18 -21.39
N CYS A 359 19.26 -18.46 -20.34
CA CYS A 359 19.22 -18.99 -18.98
C CYS A 359 18.05 -19.99 -18.78
N PRO A 360 18.25 -21.13 -18.10
CA PRO A 360 17.17 -22.09 -17.79
C PRO A 360 15.97 -21.45 -17.06
N ALA A 361 16.22 -20.50 -16.17
CA ALA A 361 15.20 -19.73 -15.48
C ALA A 361 14.24 -18.98 -16.44
N CYS A 362 14.71 -18.60 -17.64
CA CYS A 362 13.88 -17.94 -18.65
C CYS A 362 12.73 -18.85 -19.12
N ALA A 363 13.01 -20.10 -19.44
CA ALA A 363 11.99 -21.06 -19.88
C ALA A 363 10.94 -21.33 -18.78
N ILE A 364 11.38 -21.42 -17.53
CA ILE A 364 10.52 -21.61 -16.35
C ILE A 364 9.61 -20.38 -16.18
N ALA A 365 10.17 -19.16 -16.23
CA ALA A 365 9.43 -17.92 -16.05
C ALA A 365 8.41 -17.68 -17.18
N VAL A 366 8.79 -17.91 -18.46
CA VAL A 366 7.91 -17.71 -19.63
C VAL A 366 6.67 -18.62 -19.56
N ARG A 367 6.81 -19.85 -19.07
CA ARG A 367 5.69 -20.77 -18.86
C ARG A 367 4.88 -20.44 -17.62
N GLY A 368 5.54 -20.05 -16.54
CA GLY A 368 4.92 -19.84 -15.24
C GLY A 368 4.19 -18.52 -15.10
N LEU A 369 4.71 -17.43 -15.70
CA LEU A 369 4.11 -16.09 -15.56
C LEU A 369 2.64 -16.01 -16.02
N PRO A 370 2.22 -16.60 -17.16
CA PRO A 370 0.81 -16.62 -17.55
C PRO A 370 -0.08 -17.38 -16.58
N LEU A 371 0.40 -18.49 -16.01
CA LEU A 371 -0.31 -19.24 -14.97
C LEU A 371 -0.50 -18.37 -13.73
N PHE A 372 0.57 -17.72 -13.26
CA PHE A 372 0.53 -16.80 -12.12
C PHE A 372 -0.43 -15.63 -12.37
N ALA A 373 -0.43 -15.07 -13.59
CA ALA A 373 -1.28 -13.93 -13.95
C ALA A 373 -2.78 -14.28 -14.03
N SER A 374 -3.15 -15.56 -14.17
CA SER A 374 -4.55 -16.01 -14.22
C SER A 374 -5.35 -15.61 -12.97
N GLY A 375 -4.67 -15.38 -11.84
CA GLY A 375 -5.27 -14.91 -10.60
C GLY A 375 -5.56 -13.41 -10.53
N PHE A 376 -5.05 -12.60 -11.46
CA PHE A 376 -5.09 -11.13 -11.34
C PHE A 376 -6.50 -10.54 -11.30
N VAL A 377 -7.47 -11.14 -11.98
CA VAL A 377 -8.87 -10.70 -11.92
C VAL A 377 -9.47 -10.95 -10.53
N PHE A 378 -9.25 -12.12 -9.96
CA PHE A 378 -9.71 -12.43 -8.62
C PHE A 378 -9.04 -11.54 -7.58
N PHE A 379 -7.74 -11.32 -7.71
CA PHE A 379 -6.96 -10.42 -6.89
C PHE A 379 -7.53 -9.00 -6.89
N ALA A 380 -7.83 -8.44 -8.08
CA ALA A 380 -8.41 -7.12 -8.23
C ALA A 380 -9.75 -6.99 -7.50
N VAL A 381 -10.65 -7.97 -7.66
CA VAL A 381 -11.96 -8.00 -7.00
C VAL A 381 -11.81 -8.11 -5.49
N ASN A 382 -10.89 -8.94 -5.00
CA ASN A 382 -10.64 -9.13 -3.58
C ASN A 382 -10.15 -7.83 -2.91
N ILE A 383 -9.17 -7.12 -3.51
CA ILE A 383 -8.64 -5.85 -2.99
C ILE A 383 -9.73 -4.78 -2.94
N VAL A 384 -10.48 -4.59 -4.03
CA VAL A 384 -11.56 -3.59 -4.06
C VAL A 384 -12.68 -3.94 -3.07
N SER A 385 -12.96 -5.24 -2.86
CA SER A 385 -13.95 -5.69 -1.88
C SER A 385 -13.51 -5.45 -0.44
N ILE A 386 -12.22 -5.63 -0.11
CA ILE A 386 -11.67 -5.26 1.19
C ILE A 386 -11.88 -3.75 1.44
N GLY A 387 -11.54 -2.90 0.46
CA GLY A 387 -11.75 -1.45 0.52
C GLY A 387 -13.23 -1.06 0.68
N TYR A 388 -14.14 -1.78 0.02
CA TYR A 388 -15.57 -1.60 0.20
C TYR A 388 -16.01 -1.92 1.62
N PHE A 389 -15.65 -3.09 2.17
CA PHE A 389 -16.03 -3.46 3.53
C PHE A 389 -15.51 -2.47 4.57
N GLN A 390 -14.29 -1.95 4.40
CA GLN A 390 -13.75 -0.88 5.24
C GLN A 390 -14.59 0.39 5.14
N SER A 391 -14.94 0.80 3.91
CA SER A 391 -15.66 2.04 3.62
C SER A 391 -17.09 2.08 4.17
N VAL A 392 -17.72 0.91 4.34
CA VAL A 392 -19.08 0.75 4.90
C VAL A 392 -19.07 0.24 6.35
N GLU A 393 -18.00 0.51 7.09
CA GLU A 393 -17.83 0.16 8.51
C GLU A 393 -18.03 -1.33 8.84
N ARG A 394 -17.59 -2.22 7.95
CA ARG A 394 -17.60 -3.68 8.15
C ARG A 394 -16.18 -4.25 8.30
N PRO A 395 -15.48 -3.99 9.42
CA PRO A 395 -14.09 -4.42 9.58
C PRO A 395 -13.93 -5.94 9.67
N ARG A 396 -14.91 -6.67 10.20
CA ARG A 396 -14.83 -8.15 10.33
C ARG A 396 -14.71 -8.84 8.96
N PRO A 397 -15.59 -8.60 7.97
CA PRO A 397 -15.42 -9.14 6.63
C PRO A 397 -14.11 -8.71 5.96
N ALA A 398 -13.72 -7.43 6.09
CA ALA A 398 -12.45 -6.94 5.54
C ALA A 398 -11.25 -7.72 6.09
N MET A 399 -11.21 -7.91 7.42
CA MET A 399 -10.18 -8.67 8.10
C MET A 399 -10.17 -10.14 7.67
N ALA A 400 -11.33 -10.79 7.68
CA ALA A 400 -11.45 -12.21 7.30
C ALA A 400 -10.96 -12.45 5.87
N VAL A 401 -11.38 -11.62 4.92
CA VAL A 401 -10.93 -11.71 3.51
C VAL A 401 -9.42 -11.50 3.42
N THR A 402 -8.86 -10.52 4.13
CA THR A 402 -7.42 -10.24 4.09
C THR A 402 -6.59 -11.39 4.69
N VAL A 403 -7.00 -11.93 5.84
CA VAL A 403 -6.27 -13.03 6.50
C VAL A 403 -6.38 -14.33 5.68
N LEU A 404 -7.58 -14.66 5.19
CA LEU A 404 -7.76 -15.83 4.34
C LEU A 404 -6.91 -15.74 3.07
N ARG A 405 -6.98 -14.61 2.38
CA ARG A 405 -6.25 -14.36 1.14
C ARG A 405 -4.73 -14.41 1.34
N GLY A 406 -4.24 -13.59 2.27
CA GLY A 406 -2.81 -13.28 2.38
C GLY A 406 -2.01 -14.32 3.17
N PHE A 407 -2.68 -15.11 4.02
CA PHE A 407 -1.99 -16.02 4.92
C PHE A 407 -2.52 -17.46 4.80
N VAL A 408 -3.81 -17.69 5.03
CA VAL A 408 -4.36 -19.05 5.12
C VAL A 408 -4.37 -19.74 3.77
N PHE A 409 -5.07 -19.18 2.78
CA PHE A 409 -5.13 -19.80 1.44
C PHE A 409 -3.80 -19.71 0.72
N MET A 410 -3.04 -18.62 0.92
CA MET A 410 -1.70 -18.48 0.35
C MET A 410 -0.77 -19.61 0.81
N ALA A 411 -0.68 -19.84 2.12
CA ALA A 411 0.11 -20.94 2.67
C ALA A 411 -0.41 -22.31 2.23
N ALA A 412 -1.73 -22.55 2.35
CA ALA A 412 -2.33 -23.80 1.95
C ALA A 412 -2.08 -24.15 0.46
N CYS A 413 -2.17 -23.16 -0.43
CA CYS A 413 -1.92 -23.38 -1.85
C CYS A 413 -0.43 -23.57 -2.17
N PHE A 414 0.48 -22.77 -1.60
CA PHE A 414 1.92 -22.95 -1.85
C PHE A 414 2.44 -24.29 -1.35
N PHE A 415 1.97 -24.80 -0.23
CA PHE A 415 2.42 -26.08 0.32
C PHE A 415 1.60 -27.28 -0.17
N GLY A 416 0.34 -27.10 -0.53
CA GLY A 416 -0.55 -28.18 -0.93
C GLY A 416 -0.55 -28.47 -2.44
N LEU A 417 -0.64 -27.44 -3.29
CA LEU A 417 -0.76 -27.64 -4.74
C LEU A 417 0.45 -28.34 -5.40
N PRO A 418 1.69 -28.06 -5.00
CA PRO A 418 2.83 -28.75 -5.59
C PRO A 418 2.82 -30.27 -5.37
N LEU A 419 2.16 -30.74 -4.30
CA LEU A 419 2.00 -32.16 -4.02
C LEU A 419 1.04 -32.83 -5.02
N LEU A 420 0.11 -32.06 -5.61
CA LEU A 420 -0.91 -32.55 -6.54
C LEU A 420 -0.54 -32.33 -8.01
N LEU A 421 0.03 -31.16 -8.33
CA LEU A 421 0.26 -30.69 -9.70
C LEU A 421 1.75 -30.42 -10.01
N GLY A 422 2.66 -30.76 -9.08
CA GLY A 422 4.08 -30.52 -9.27
C GLY A 422 4.41 -29.03 -9.48
N VAL A 423 5.28 -28.77 -10.47
CA VAL A 423 5.78 -27.41 -10.78
C VAL A 423 4.67 -26.45 -11.18
N GLU A 424 3.67 -26.89 -11.94
CA GLU A 424 2.53 -26.04 -12.32
C GLU A 424 1.71 -25.61 -11.11
N GLY A 425 1.60 -26.49 -10.11
CA GLY A 425 0.94 -26.20 -8.85
C GLY A 425 1.59 -25.03 -8.08
N ILE A 426 2.91 -24.84 -8.20
CA ILE A 426 3.60 -23.73 -7.55
C ILE A 426 3.15 -22.40 -8.17
N TRP A 427 3.11 -22.32 -9.50
CA TRP A 427 2.68 -21.12 -10.21
C TRP A 427 1.17 -20.82 -10.02
N LEU A 428 0.36 -21.85 -9.86
CA LEU A 428 -1.09 -21.73 -9.62
C LEU A 428 -1.44 -21.46 -8.15
N ALA A 429 -0.48 -21.46 -7.24
CA ALA A 429 -0.74 -21.26 -5.80
C ALA A 429 -1.42 -19.91 -5.52
N VAL A 430 -0.89 -18.82 -6.08
CA VAL A 430 -1.46 -17.48 -5.92
C VAL A 430 -2.81 -17.35 -6.62
N PRO A 431 -2.99 -17.75 -7.89
CA PRO A 431 -4.29 -17.77 -8.56
C PRO A 431 -5.39 -18.50 -7.79
N LEU A 432 -5.10 -19.70 -7.29
CA LEU A 432 -6.09 -20.49 -6.56
C LEU A 432 -6.40 -19.85 -5.19
N ALA A 433 -5.42 -19.35 -4.46
CA ALA A 433 -5.63 -18.62 -3.22
C ALA A 433 -6.57 -17.41 -3.42
N GLU A 434 -6.36 -16.66 -4.51
CA GLU A 434 -7.20 -15.52 -4.86
C GLU A 434 -8.61 -15.95 -5.31
N ALA A 435 -8.74 -17.05 -6.06
CA ALA A 435 -10.03 -17.61 -6.48
C ALA A 435 -10.85 -18.14 -5.29
N LEU A 436 -10.23 -18.85 -4.35
CA LEU A 436 -10.86 -19.29 -3.12
C LEU A 436 -11.34 -18.10 -2.27
N THR A 437 -10.52 -17.05 -2.21
CA THR A 437 -10.90 -15.81 -1.52
C THR A 437 -12.08 -15.14 -2.21
N PHE A 438 -12.09 -15.08 -3.54
CA PHE A 438 -13.21 -14.55 -4.31
C PHE A 438 -14.52 -15.32 -4.02
N ALA A 439 -14.47 -16.64 -3.89
CA ALA A 439 -15.63 -17.45 -3.51
C ALA A 439 -16.16 -17.06 -2.11
N VAL A 440 -15.26 -16.79 -1.15
CA VAL A 440 -15.64 -16.28 0.18
C VAL A 440 -16.28 -14.89 0.07
N VAL A 441 -15.71 -13.99 -0.71
CA VAL A 441 -16.24 -12.65 -0.97
C VAL A 441 -17.65 -12.74 -1.58
N ALA A 442 -17.84 -13.58 -2.59
CA ALA A 442 -19.14 -13.82 -3.23
C ALA A 442 -20.19 -14.36 -2.23
N ALA A 443 -19.79 -15.29 -1.37
CA ALA A 443 -20.66 -15.83 -0.31
C ALA A 443 -21.09 -14.75 0.71
N ILE A 444 -20.15 -13.85 1.10
CA ILE A 444 -20.47 -12.72 1.99
C ILE A 444 -21.50 -11.78 1.34
N TYR A 445 -21.34 -11.46 0.05
CA TYR A 445 -22.29 -10.62 -0.67
C TYR A 445 -23.66 -11.30 -0.85
N GLY A 446 -23.70 -12.59 -1.18
CA GLY A 446 -24.93 -13.37 -1.29
C GLY A 446 -25.74 -13.35 0.01
N ARG A 447 -25.09 -13.62 1.15
CA ARG A 447 -25.73 -13.56 2.49
C ARG A 447 -26.22 -12.17 2.87
N THR A 448 -25.56 -11.12 2.40
CA THR A 448 -25.96 -9.73 2.69
C THR A 448 -27.18 -9.33 1.88
N ARG A 449 -27.29 -9.76 0.62
CA ARG A 449 -28.49 -9.53 -0.22
C ARG A 449 -29.71 -10.23 0.34
N LEU A 450 -29.58 -11.46 0.82
CA LEU A 450 -30.68 -12.20 1.46
C LEU A 450 -31.19 -11.51 2.74
N LYS A 451 -30.29 -10.86 3.52
CA LYS A 451 -30.68 -10.12 4.74
C LYS A 451 -31.28 -8.72 4.46
N SER A 452 -31.09 -8.14 3.27
CA SER A 452 -31.69 -6.86 2.88
C SER A 452 -32.99 -7.02 2.10
N ALA A 453 -33.39 -8.27 1.82
CA ALA A 453 -34.68 -8.63 1.21
C ALA A 453 -35.76 -9.03 2.24
N PHE A 454 -35.40 -9.08 3.52
CA PHE A 454 -36.30 -9.20 4.69
C PHE A 454 -36.07 -7.97 5.61
#